data_6d6357c7086c162f16b588aaca77a4b3
#
_entry.id   6d6357c7086c162f16b588aaca77a4b3
#
_cell.length_a   1.000
_cell.length_b   1.000
_cell.length_c   1.000
_cell.angle_alpha   90.00
_cell.angle_beta   90.00
_cell.angle_gamma   90.00
#
_symmetry.space_group_name_H-M   'P 1'
#
loop_
_entity.id
_entity.type
_entity.pdbx_description
1 polymer ?
#
loop_
_entity_poly.entity_id
_entity_poly.type
_entity_poly.pdbx_seq_one_letter_code
_entity_poly.pdbx_strand_id
1 'polypeptide(L)'
;IIFRSENMRLRKPLSILLSLSMIAGMSAFASNAAVTSNESVSAGNYYNANYLESYASKAYDESGLGSVYSKTSTTWKTWSPDASSVKLKLYTTGSDNEAGASAIGTYDMKKDSSTGVWSLNLSGDYKNKYYTYLVTVNGTTKETQDVYSQAVGVNGNRTMVVDLDSTDPSGWSDDKHVLFNSASEAAVWEVHVRDFSVSKNSGVSEDNKGKY
;
A
#
# COMPACT_ATOMS: atom_id res chain seq x y z
N ILE A 1 14.98 -6.42 1.83
CA ILE A 1 15.09 -7.20 3.09
C ILE A 1 13.73 -7.12 3.77
N ILE A 2 12.98 -8.21 3.71
CA ILE A 2 11.66 -8.31 4.35
C ILE A 2 11.89 -8.80 5.78
N PHE A 3 11.67 -7.94 6.78
CA PHE A 3 11.64 -8.36 8.17
C PHE A 3 10.30 -9.05 8.47
N ARG A 4 10.32 -10.35 8.66
CA ARG A 4 9.21 -11.07 9.27
C ARG A 4 9.32 -10.93 10.79
N SER A 5 8.51 -10.08 11.40
CA SER A 5 8.50 -9.87 12.86
C SER A 5 7.63 -10.91 13.55
N GLU A 6 8.23 -11.99 13.98
CA GLU A 6 7.65 -12.79 15.06
C GLU A 6 8.17 -12.20 16.38
N ASN A 7 7.29 -11.64 17.20
CA ASN A 7 7.46 -11.10 18.56
C ASN A 7 7.39 -9.56 18.71
N MET A 8 6.26 -8.98 18.30
CA MET A 8 5.99 -7.56 18.59
C MET A 8 4.81 -7.36 19.56
N ARG A 9 4.66 -8.24 20.55
CA ARG A 9 3.57 -8.10 21.56
C ARG A 9 3.84 -7.05 22.65
N LEU A 10 5.05 -6.47 22.74
CA LEU A 10 5.44 -5.57 23.87
C LEU A 10 5.70 -4.12 23.48
N ARG A 11 5.43 -3.70 22.22
CA ARG A 11 5.69 -2.31 21.77
C ARG A 11 4.44 -1.47 21.49
N LYS A 12 3.26 -1.97 21.87
CA LYS A 12 1.99 -1.28 21.61
C LYS A 12 1.86 0.16 22.17
N PRO A 13 2.36 0.52 23.36
CA PRO A 13 2.21 1.90 23.86
C PRO A 13 3.18 2.92 23.25
N LEU A 14 4.35 2.47 22.73
CA LEU A 14 5.39 3.40 22.26
C LEU A 14 5.14 3.90 20.84
N SER A 15 4.53 3.08 19.98
CA SER A 15 4.20 3.48 18.60
C SER A 15 3.01 4.47 18.56
N ILE A 16 2.06 4.34 19.47
CA ILE A 16 0.93 5.28 19.63
C ILE A 16 1.44 6.63 20.13
N LEU A 17 2.42 6.66 21.04
CA LEU A 17 3.00 7.91 21.53
C LEU A 17 3.84 8.64 20.45
N LEU A 18 4.54 7.90 19.58
CA LEU A 18 5.32 8.51 18.49
C LEU A 18 4.41 9.08 17.39
N SER A 19 3.30 8.42 17.07
CA SER A 19 2.34 8.93 16.09
C SER A 19 1.59 10.18 16.62
N LEU A 20 1.26 10.22 17.91
CA LEU A 20 0.65 11.39 18.53
C LEU A 20 1.62 12.59 18.61
N SER A 21 2.92 12.35 18.83
CA SER A 21 3.92 13.43 18.88
C SER A 21 4.22 14.03 17.50
N MET A 22 4.11 13.25 16.41
CA MET A 22 4.20 13.78 15.05
C MET A 22 2.98 14.64 14.67
N ILE A 23 1.79 14.28 15.12
CA ILE A 23 0.57 15.06 14.87
C ILE A 23 0.61 16.39 15.65
N ALA A 24 1.11 16.40 16.88
CA ALA A 24 1.28 17.61 17.67
C ALA A 24 2.38 18.55 17.13
N GLY A 25 3.42 18.00 16.49
CA GLY A 25 4.49 18.79 15.84
C GLY A 25 4.08 19.44 14.53
N MET A 26 3.13 18.86 13.80
CA MET A 26 2.64 19.42 12.54
C MET A 26 1.65 20.58 12.72
N SER A 27 1.03 20.73 13.88
CA SER A 27 0.12 21.86 14.16
C SER A 27 0.83 23.21 14.34
N ALA A 28 2.15 23.22 14.56
CA ALA A 28 2.94 24.43 14.73
C ALA A 28 3.47 25.05 13.42
N PHE A 29 3.39 24.32 12.30
CA PHE A 29 3.86 24.81 10.97
C PHE A 29 2.74 25.24 10.02
N ALA A 30 1.48 25.18 10.43
CA ALA A 30 0.33 25.50 9.57
C ALA A 30 -0.07 26.97 9.57
N SER A 31 0.78 27.88 10.06
CA SER A 31 0.34 29.27 10.28
C SER A 31 0.77 30.27 9.19
N ASN A 32 1.14 29.90 7.96
CA ASN A 32 1.32 30.88 6.90
C ASN A 32 1.29 30.32 5.46
N ALA A 33 0.24 29.59 5.11
CA ALA A 33 -0.12 29.45 3.71
C ALA A 33 -1.65 29.54 3.59
N ALA A 34 -2.13 30.70 3.20
CA ALA A 34 -3.52 30.87 2.80
C ALA A 34 -3.72 30.10 1.49
N VAL A 35 -4.12 28.85 1.58
CA VAL A 35 -4.70 28.11 0.46
C VAL A 35 -6.16 28.48 0.41
N THR A 36 -6.50 29.44 -0.46
CA THR A 36 -7.87 29.71 -0.86
C THR A 36 -8.33 28.59 -1.79
N SER A 37 -8.78 27.47 -1.24
CA SER A 37 -9.65 26.55 -1.93
C SER A 37 -11.00 26.55 -1.21
N ASN A 38 -12.01 27.07 -1.90
CA ASN A 38 -13.42 27.04 -1.47
C ASN A 38 -14.01 25.62 -1.54
N GLU A 39 -13.35 24.64 -0.97
CA GLU A 39 -13.98 23.39 -0.61
C GLU A 39 -13.96 23.32 0.91
N SER A 40 -15.07 23.72 1.52
CA SER A 40 -15.35 23.38 2.91
C SER A 40 -15.52 21.85 3.02
N VAL A 41 -14.42 21.13 2.99
CA VAL A 41 -14.40 19.78 3.50
C VAL A 41 -14.67 19.94 4.99
N SER A 42 -15.85 19.53 5.42
CA SER A 42 -16.17 19.47 6.84
C SER A 42 -15.11 18.58 7.49
N ALA A 43 -14.11 19.20 8.08
CA ALA A 43 -13.02 18.53 8.80
C ALA A 43 -13.52 17.87 10.11
N GLY A 44 -14.85 17.79 10.29
CA GLY A 44 -15.46 17.53 11.56
C GLY A 44 -15.09 16.24 12.25
N ASN A 45 -14.75 15.18 11.53
CA ASN A 45 -14.54 13.87 12.18
C ASN A 45 -13.21 13.19 11.82
N TYR A 46 -12.49 13.64 10.80
CA TYR A 46 -11.25 12.97 10.36
C TYR A 46 -10.09 13.06 11.38
N TYR A 47 -10.17 13.96 12.33
CA TYR A 47 -9.15 14.17 13.37
C TYR A 47 -9.65 13.87 14.80
N ASN A 48 -10.83 13.27 14.93
CA ASN A 48 -11.28 12.81 16.23
C ASN A 48 -10.54 11.51 16.57
N ALA A 49 -9.55 11.60 17.46
CA ALA A 49 -8.73 10.46 17.86
C ALA A 49 -9.58 9.29 18.39
N ASN A 50 -10.63 9.58 19.16
CA ASN A 50 -11.51 8.54 19.70
C ASN A 50 -12.29 7.81 18.62
N TYR A 51 -12.72 8.53 17.57
CA TYR A 51 -13.42 7.95 16.44
C TYR A 51 -12.49 7.01 15.64
N LEU A 52 -11.30 7.48 15.28
CA LEU A 52 -10.32 6.67 14.56
C LEU A 52 -9.87 5.46 15.38
N GLU A 53 -9.67 5.63 16.70
CA GLU A 53 -9.24 4.56 17.59
C GLU A 53 -10.34 3.49 17.75
N SER A 54 -11.62 3.88 17.74
CA SER A 54 -12.73 2.93 17.81
C SER A 54 -12.78 1.96 16.64
N TYR A 55 -12.31 2.36 15.46
CA TYR A 55 -12.18 1.51 14.27
C TYR A 55 -10.81 0.84 14.19
N ALA A 56 -9.74 1.57 14.44
CA ALA A 56 -8.38 1.08 14.31
C ALA A 56 -8.10 -0.10 15.26
N SER A 57 -8.60 -0.04 16.50
CA SER A 57 -8.46 -1.13 17.46
C SER A 57 -9.15 -2.43 17.01
N LYS A 58 -10.26 -2.32 16.28
CA LYS A 58 -11.02 -3.47 15.77
C LYS A 58 -10.44 -4.02 14.48
N ALA A 59 -9.92 -3.15 13.60
CA ALA A 59 -9.34 -3.54 12.33
C ALA A 59 -7.88 -3.99 12.44
N TYR A 60 -7.21 -3.70 13.54
CA TYR A 60 -5.78 -3.99 13.73
C TYR A 60 -5.44 -5.49 13.64
N ASP A 61 -6.35 -6.35 14.08
CA ASP A 61 -6.16 -7.81 14.06
C ASP A 61 -6.65 -8.47 12.76
N GLU A 62 -7.17 -7.67 11.79
CA GLU A 62 -7.57 -8.18 10.48
C GLU A 62 -6.35 -8.63 9.69
N SER A 63 -6.38 -9.88 9.28
CA SER A 63 -5.39 -10.46 8.39
C SER A 63 -5.84 -10.37 6.92
N GLY A 64 -4.88 -10.36 6.01
CA GLY A 64 -5.16 -10.44 4.59
C GLY A 64 -5.74 -9.15 3.99
N LEU A 65 -5.41 -7.98 4.55
CA LEU A 65 -5.65 -6.70 3.86
C LEU A 65 -4.82 -6.65 2.57
N GLY A 66 -5.39 -6.08 1.53
CA GLY A 66 -4.87 -6.17 0.17
C GLY A 66 -5.49 -7.32 -0.61
N SER A 67 -4.75 -7.90 -1.55
CA SER A 67 -5.17 -9.06 -2.33
C SER A 67 -4.48 -10.33 -1.84
N VAL A 68 -5.28 -11.33 -1.46
CA VAL A 68 -4.80 -12.68 -1.12
C VAL A 68 -5.18 -13.61 -2.27
N TYR A 69 -4.16 -14.03 -3.01
CA TYR A 69 -4.29 -14.81 -4.22
C TYR A 69 -4.22 -16.32 -3.96
N SER A 70 -4.98 -17.06 -4.73
CA SER A 70 -4.77 -18.47 -5.02
C SER A 70 -5.16 -18.76 -6.48
N LYS A 71 -4.76 -19.91 -7.02
CA LYS A 71 -5.11 -20.29 -8.41
C LYS A 71 -6.61 -20.45 -8.64
N THR A 72 -7.39 -20.65 -7.60
CA THR A 72 -8.84 -20.91 -7.70
C THR A 72 -9.69 -19.73 -7.26
N SER A 73 -9.11 -18.78 -6.53
CA SER A 73 -9.84 -17.59 -6.05
C SER A 73 -8.88 -16.51 -5.60
N THR A 74 -9.36 -15.27 -5.58
CA THR A 74 -8.67 -14.16 -4.94
C THR A 74 -9.63 -13.44 -4.01
N THR A 75 -9.16 -13.11 -2.80
CA THR A 75 -9.87 -12.29 -1.83
C THR A 75 -9.23 -10.93 -1.77
N TRP A 76 -10.02 -9.88 -1.92
CA TRP A 76 -9.60 -8.49 -1.72
C TRP A 76 -10.20 -7.97 -0.44
N LYS A 77 -9.38 -7.31 0.37
CA LYS A 77 -9.82 -6.61 1.58
C LYS A 77 -9.20 -5.23 1.66
N THR A 78 -9.98 -4.22 2.02
CA THR A 78 -9.48 -2.88 2.30
C THR A 78 -10.23 -2.27 3.47
N TRP A 79 -9.53 -1.47 4.28
CA TRP A 79 -10.13 -0.79 5.41
C TRP A 79 -10.55 0.62 5.01
N SER A 80 -11.84 0.88 5.08
CA SER A 80 -12.43 2.18 4.78
C SER A 80 -13.71 2.37 5.60
N PRO A 81 -13.60 2.68 6.90
CA PRO A 81 -14.74 2.72 7.82
C PRO A 81 -15.78 3.78 7.43
N ASP A 82 -15.35 4.91 6.86
CA ASP A 82 -16.24 6.03 6.48
C ASP A 82 -16.87 5.86 5.11
N ALA A 83 -16.43 4.89 4.33
CA ALA A 83 -17.00 4.67 3.02
C ALA A 83 -18.46 4.19 3.14
N SER A 84 -19.32 4.77 2.31
CA SER A 84 -20.69 4.31 2.08
C SER A 84 -20.78 3.22 1.04
N SER A 85 -19.76 3.14 0.13
CA SER A 85 -19.62 2.10 -0.88
C SER A 85 -18.16 1.92 -1.26
N VAL A 86 -17.75 0.68 -1.45
CA VAL A 86 -16.47 0.33 -2.07
C VAL A 86 -16.73 -0.72 -3.15
N LYS A 87 -16.18 -0.49 -4.35
CA LYS A 87 -16.22 -1.46 -5.44
C LYS A 87 -14.82 -1.78 -5.89
N LEU A 88 -14.55 -3.04 -6.21
CA LEU A 88 -13.36 -3.49 -6.89
C LEU A 88 -13.54 -3.30 -8.40
N LYS A 89 -12.58 -2.67 -9.07
CA LYS A 89 -12.54 -2.57 -10.54
C LYS A 89 -11.29 -3.29 -11.05
N LEU A 90 -11.51 -4.32 -11.87
CA LEU A 90 -10.48 -5.19 -12.41
C LEU A 90 -10.09 -4.80 -13.83
N TYR A 91 -8.81 -4.99 -14.17
CA TYR A 91 -8.23 -4.64 -15.47
C TYR A 91 -7.26 -5.70 -15.98
N THR A 92 -7.07 -5.70 -17.29
CA THR A 92 -6.11 -6.58 -17.96
C THR A 92 -4.65 -6.12 -17.82
N THR A 93 -4.42 -4.79 -17.69
CA THR A 93 -3.10 -4.15 -17.71
C THR A 93 -2.93 -3.17 -16.56
N GLY A 94 -1.68 -2.76 -16.29
CA GLY A 94 -1.33 -1.83 -15.22
C GLY A 94 -1.68 -0.36 -15.51
N SER A 95 -1.92 0.00 -16.79
CA SER A 95 -2.37 1.33 -17.21
C SER A 95 -3.23 1.26 -18.47
N ASP A 96 -3.93 2.36 -18.77
CA ASP A 96 -4.72 2.49 -20.01
C ASP A 96 -3.86 2.66 -21.27
N ASN A 97 -2.58 2.97 -21.10
CA ASN A 97 -1.64 3.20 -22.21
C ASN A 97 -0.95 1.91 -22.70
N GLU A 98 -1.20 0.77 -22.05
CA GLU A 98 -0.61 -0.50 -22.43
C GLU A 98 -1.47 -1.21 -23.49
N ALA A 99 -0.81 -1.95 -24.38
CA ALA A 99 -1.50 -2.74 -25.41
C ALA A 99 -2.43 -3.78 -24.77
N GLY A 100 -3.69 -3.84 -25.21
CA GLY A 100 -4.71 -4.74 -24.67
C GLY A 100 -5.34 -4.23 -23.37
N ALA A 101 -5.15 -2.95 -23.02
CA ALA A 101 -5.80 -2.35 -21.87
C ALA A 101 -7.32 -2.41 -21.96
N SER A 102 -7.96 -3.02 -20.99
CA SER A 102 -9.41 -3.05 -20.86
C SER A 102 -9.84 -3.28 -19.41
N ALA A 103 -11.02 -2.81 -19.04
CA ALA A 103 -11.68 -3.19 -17.81
C ALA A 103 -12.27 -4.61 -17.95
N ILE A 104 -12.01 -5.47 -16.96
CA ILE A 104 -12.60 -6.80 -16.88
C ILE A 104 -14.01 -6.72 -16.28
N GLY A 105 -14.15 -5.92 -15.22
CA GLY A 105 -15.44 -5.74 -14.55
C GLY A 105 -15.30 -4.87 -13.29
N THR A 106 -16.46 -4.52 -12.75
CA THR A 106 -16.59 -3.79 -11.49
C THR A 106 -17.53 -4.56 -10.57
N TYR A 107 -17.12 -4.79 -9.32
CA TYR A 107 -17.77 -5.67 -8.38
C TYR A 107 -18.00 -4.96 -7.05
N ASP A 108 -19.18 -5.09 -6.48
CA ASP A 108 -19.49 -4.53 -5.16
C ASP A 108 -18.77 -5.32 -4.07
N MET A 109 -18.19 -4.62 -3.11
CA MET A 109 -17.58 -5.20 -1.94
C MET A 109 -18.56 -5.16 -0.75
N LYS A 110 -18.40 -6.08 0.18
CA LYS A 110 -19.22 -6.17 1.38
C LYS A 110 -18.48 -5.56 2.57
N LYS A 111 -19.15 -4.64 3.27
CA LYS A 111 -18.63 -4.03 4.50
C LYS A 111 -18.91 -4.91 5.72
N ASP A 112 -17.89 -5.11 6.53
CA ASP A 112 -18.05 -5.46 7.93
C ASP A 112 -18.19 -4.17 8.74
N SER A 113 -19.40 -3.91 9.27
CA SER A 113 -19.69 -2.69 10.03
C SER A 113 -19.00 -2.67 11.39
N SER A 114 -18.53 -3.80 11.90
CA SER A 114 -17.82 -3.85 13.19
C SER A 114 -16.37 -3.41 13.06
N THR A 115 -15.71 -3.73 11.95
CA THR A 115 -14.29 -3.42 11.71
C THR A 115 -14.06 -2.28 10.72
N GLY A 116 -15.05 -1.99 9.87
CA GLY A 116 -14.92 -1.03 8.77
C GLY A 116 -14.16 -1.60 7.57
N VAL A 117 -13.89 -2.91 7.55
CA VAL A 117 -13.22 -3.61 6.46
C VAL A 117 -14.23 -3.97 5.37
N TRP A 118 -13.87 -3.70 4.13
CA TRP A 118 -14.58 -4.13 2.95
C TRP A 118 -13.91 -5.34 2.35
N SER A 119 -14.69 -6.33 1.95
CA SER A 119 -14.17 -7.58 1.41
C SER A 119 -14.95 -8.05 0.18
N LEU A 120 -14.24 -8.77 -0.70
CA LEU A 120 -14.80 -9.46 -1.86
C LEU A 120 -13.95 -10.69 -2.15
N ASN A 121 -14.60 -11.82 -2.43
CA ASN A 121 -13.95 -13.00 -2.96
C ASN A 121 -14.53 -13.33 -4.34
N LEU A 122 -13.64 -13.54 -5.31
CA LEU A 122 -14.04 -14.01 -6.65
C LEU A 122 -13.33 -15.32 -6.95
N SER A 123 -14.08 -16.28 -7.48
CA SER A 123 -13.54 -17.54 -8.00
C SER A 123 -12.86 -17.33 -9.34
N GLY A 124 -11.72 -17.99 -9.55
CA GLY A 124 -10.91 -17.91 -10.77
C GLY A 124 -9.46 -17.53 -10.50
N ASP A 125 -8.66 -17.59 -11.55
CA ASP A 125 -7.23 -17.21 -11.51
C ASP A 125 -7.09 -15.76 -11.96
N TYR A 126 -6.78 -14.89 -11.00
CA TYR A 126 -6.56 -13.47 -11.23
C TYR A 126 -5.08 -13.07 -11.18
N LYS A 127 -4.15 -14.02 -11.19
CA LYS A 127 -2.72 -13.71 -11.25
C LYS A 127 -2.40 -12.77 -12.42
N ASN A 128 -1.58 -11.76 -12.16
CA ASN A 128 -1.18 -10.74 -13.12
C ASN A 128 -2.36 -9.89 -13.66
N LYS A 129 -3.51 -9.90 -13.01
CA LYS A 129 -4.56 -8.91 -13.26
C LYS A 129 -4.34 -7.72 -12.35
N TYR A 130 -4.86 -6.57 -12.78
CA TYR A 130 -4.70 -5.32 -12.07
C TYR A 130 -6.03 -4.85 -11.53
N TYR A 131 -5.99 -4.03 -10.49
CA TYR A 131 -7.20 -3.50 -9.88
C TYR A 131 -7.01 -2.15 -9.25
N THR A 132 -8.14 -1.47 -9.05
CA THR A 132 -8.32 -0.28 -8.24
C THR A 132 -9.57 -0.44 -7.39
N TYR A 133 -9.75 0.45 -6.42
CA TYR A 133 -11.00 0.59 -5.70
C TYR A 133 -11.73 1.87 -6.12
N LEU A 134 -13.05 1.77 -6.27
CA LEU A 134 -13.95 2.92 -6.34
C LEU A 134 -14.52 3.13 -4.94
N VAL A 135 -14.05 4.15 -4.25
CA VAL A 135 -14.42 4.42 -2.86
C VAL A 135 -15.35 5.64 -2.81
N THR A 136 -16.52 5.48 -2.22
CA THR A 136 -17.51 6.57 -2.05
C THR A 136 -17.54 7.02 -0.60
N VAL A 137 -17.16 8.27 -0.36
CA VAL A 137 -17.23 8.94 0.94
C VAL A 137 -17.96 10.26 0.76
N ASN A 138 -18.93 10.55 1.63
CA ASN A 138 -19.73 11.78 1.58
C ASN A 138 -20.34 12.06 0.19
N GLY A 139 -20.84 11.01 -0.47
CA GLY A 139 -21.46 11.13 -1.80
C GLY A 139 -20.49 11.30 -2.97
N THR A 140 -19.19 11.41 -2.71
CA THR A 140 -18.15 11.54 -3.75
C THR A 140 -17.44 10.21 -3.94
N THR A 141 -17.38 9.73 -5.19
CA THR A 141 -16.64 8.52 -5.56
C THR A 141 -15.29 8.89 -6.16
N LYS A 142 -14.24 8.29 -5.62
CA LYS A 142 -12.88 8.39 -6.19
C LYS A 142 -12.36 7.00 -6.52
N GLU A 143 -11.67 6.90 -7.66
CA GLU A 143 -10.89 5.71 -8.01
C GLU A 143 -9.51 5.85 -7.40
N THR A 144 -9.03 4.81 -6.70
CA THR A 144 -7.76 4.80 -5.99
C THR A 144 -7.10 3.43 -6.04
N GLN A 145 -5.79 3.42 -5.89
CA GLN A 145 -5.02 2.21 -5.70
C GLN A 145 -5.26 1.63 -4.30
N ASP A 146 -4.84 0.39 -4.13
CA ASP A 146 -4.84 -0.26 -2.83
C ASP A 146 -3.63 0.21 -1.99
N VAL A 147 -3.90 0.72 -0.79
CA VAL A 147 -2.85 1.13 0.16
C VAL A 147 -2.06 -0.07 0.72
N TYR A 148 -2.61 -1.29 0.58
CA TYR A 148 -1.98 -2.55 0.99
C TYR A 148 -1.32 -3.27 -0.19
N SER A 149 -1.01 -2.57 -1.27
CA SER A 149 -0.40 -3.13 -2.48
C SER A 149 0.92 -3.83 -2.18
N GLN A 150 1.06 -5.07 -2.68
CA GLN A 150 2.33 -5.81 -2.68
C GLN A 150 3.06 -5.66 -4.02
N ALA A 151 2.34 -5.37 -5.09
CA ALA A 151 2.87 -5.12 -6.42
C ALA A 151 1.99 -4.10 -7.16
N VAL A 152 2.58 -3.31 -8.03
CA VAL A 152 1.89 -2.28 -8.80
C VAL A 152 2.28 -2.33 -10.27
N GLY A 153 1.40 -1.83 -11.13
CA GLY A 153 1.67 -1.61 -12.54
C GLY A 153 2.51 -0.36 -12.78
N VAL A 154 2.68 -0.03 -14.06
CA VAL A 154 3.47 1.12 -14.51
C VAL A 154 3.02 2.41 -13.82
N ASN A 155 3.99 3.18 -13.33
CA ASN A 155 3.79 4.42 -12.58
C ASN A 155 2.86 4.30 -11.35
N GLY A 156 2.66 3.07 -10.85
CA GLY A 156 1.76 2.82 -9.74
C GLY A 156 0.28 3.10 -10.05
N ASN A 157 -0.15 3.11 -11.30
CA ASN A 157 -1.53 3.47 -11.67
C ASN A 157 -2.57 2.46 -11.18
N ARG A 158 -2.19 1.18 -11.06
CA ARG A 158 -3.05 0.09 -10.60
C ARG A 158 -2.26 -0.88 -9.74
N THR A 159 -2.91 -1.46 -8.75
CA THR A 159 -2.36 -2.57 -7.97
C THR A 159 -2.42 -3.85 -8.78
N MET A 160 -1.41 -4.71 -8.68
CA MET A 160 -1.35 -6.01 -9.35
C MET A 160 -1.62 -7.14 -8.36
N VAL A 161 -2.42 -8.11 -8.78
CA VAL A 161 -2.55 -9.39 -8.06
C VAL A 161 -1.33 -10.24 -8.37
N VAL A 162 -0.50 -10.47 -7.36
CA VAL A 162 0.77 -11.18 -7.47
C VAL A 162 0.74 -12.49 -6.69
N ASP A 163 1.37 -13.50 -7.26
CA ASP A 163 1.72 -14.75 -6.59
C ASP A 163 3.19 -14.64 -6.19
N LEU A 164 3.43 -14.21 -4.95
CA LEU A 164 4.79 -13.93 -4.46
C LEU A 164 5.68 -15.17 -4.48
N ASP A 165 5.14 -16.35 -4.17
CA ASP A 165 5.91 -17.59 -4.19
C ASP A 165 6.47 -17.90 -5.58
N SER A 166 5.77 -17.46 -6.63
CA SER A 166 6.22 -17.62 -8.02
C SER A 166 7.29 -16.62 -8.45
N THR A 167 7.61 -15.63 -7.63
CA THR A 167 8.64 -14.62 -7.89
C THR A 167 10.00 -14.99 -7.29
N ASP A 168 10.04 -16.03 -6.46
CA ASP A 168 11.26 -16.47 -5.81
C ASP A 168 12.27 -17.00 -6.85
N PRO A 169 13.52 -16.52 -6.84
CA PRO A 169 14.55 -17.05 -7.72
C PRO A 169 14.92 -18.48 -7.29
N SER A 170 15.55 -19.21 -8.23
CA SER A 170 16.05 -20.56 -7.95
C SER A 170 17.01 -20.54 -6.75
N GLY A 171 16.79 -21.44 -5.78
CA GLY A 171 17.58 -21.55 -4.57
C GLY A 171 17.18 -20.59 -3.43
N TRP A 172 16.11 -19.78 -3.60
CA TRP A 172 15.66 -18.84 -2.58
C TRP A 172 15.34 -19.50 -1.24
N SER A 173 14.70 -20.69 -1.27
CA SER A 173 14.37 -21.47 -0.08
C SER A 173 15.60 -21.98 0.69
N ASP A 174 16.74 -22.09 0.02
CA ASP A 174 17.99 -22.58 0.60
C ASP A 174 18.88 -21.44 1.12
N ASP A 175 18.49 -20.20 0.83
CA ASP A 175 19.24 -19.03 1.29
C ASP A 175 19.25 -18.93 2.82
N LYS A 176 20.42 -18.65 3.36
CA LYS A 176 20.62 -18.51 4.81
C LYS A 176 20.86 -17.07 5.17
N HIS A 177 19.95 -16.53 5.95
CA HIS A 177 20.12 -15.19 6.50
C HIS A 177 21.42 -15.09 7.30
N VAL A 178 22.27 -14.12 6.95
CA VAL A 178 23.48 -13.80 7.73
C VAL A 178 23.05 -13.02 8.97
N LEU A 179 23.33 -13.60 10.14
CA LEU A 179 23.03 -12.96 11.43
C LEU A 179 24.18 -12.05 11.83
N PHE A 180 23.85 -10.84 12.23
CA PHE A 180 24.79 -9.93 12.90
C PHE A 180 24.66 -10.12 14.41
N ASN A 181 25.78 -10.11 15.14
CA ASN A 181 25.77 -10.13 16.60
C ASN A 181 25.36 -8.79 17.19
N SER A 182 25.61 -7.71 16.47
CA SER A 182 25.18 -6.36 16.85
C SER A 182 24.89 -5.50 15.61
N ALA A 183 24.07 -4.47 15.79
CA ALA A 183 23.76 -3.51 14.72
C ALA A 183 25.01 -2.75 14.21
N SER A 184 26.06 -2.65 15.02
CA SER A 184 27.33 -2.01 14.66
C SER A 184 28.18 -2.80 13.66
N GLU A 185 27.85 -4.07 13.42
CA GLU A 185 28.51 -4.90 12.39
C GLU A 185 27.94 -4.65 10.99
N ALA A 186 26.81 -3.95 10.87
CA ALA A 186 26.17 -3.66 9.60
C ALA A 186 26.80 -2.43 8.93
N ALA A 187 27.31 -2.58 7.71
CA ALA A 187 27.61 -1.47 6.81
C ALA A 187 26.40 -1.21 5.90
N VAL A 188 25.78 -0.04 6.04
CA VAL A 188 24.62 0.34 5.24
C VAL A 188 25.02 1.27 4.12
N TRP A 189 24.64 0.93 2.90
CA TRP A 189 24.80 1.78 1.72
C TRP A 189 23.43 2.25 1.24
N GLU A 190 23.28 3.55 1.11
CA GLU A 190 22.13 4.17 0.44
C GLU A 190 22.63 4.86 -0.82
N VAL A 191 22.08 4.48 -1.97
CA VAL A 191 22.49 5.05 -3.25
C VAL A 191 21.27 5.42 -4.09
N HIS A 192 21.33 6.59 -4.73
CA HIS A 192 20.41 6.96 -5.78
C HIS A 192 21.01 6.50 -7.12
N VAL A 193 20.37 5.55 -7.78
CA VAL A 193 20.91 4.85 -8.98
C VAL A 193 21.36 5.84 -10.05
N ARG A 194 20.51 6.83 -10.37
CA ARG A 194 20.83 7.86 -11.35
C ARG A 194 22.09 8.64 -10.95
N ASP A 195 22.13 9.16 -9.72
CA ASP A 195 23.22 10.04 -9.28
C ASP A 195 24.54 9.28 -9.17
N PHE A 196 24.46 8.00 -8.81
CA PHE A 196 25.63 7.13 -8.70
C PHE A 196 26.32 6.87 -10.05
N SER A 197 25.55 6.80 -11.15
CA SER A 197 26.07 6.39 -12.45
C SER A 197 26.08 7.48 -13.53
N VAL A 198 25.39 8.63 -13.35
CA VAL A 198 25.19 9.66 -14.39
C VAL A 198 26.46 10.47 -14.69
N SER A 199 27.42 10.52 -13.75
CA SER A 199 28.67 11.25 -13.92
C SER A 199 29.49 10.74 -15.12
N LYS A 200 30.17 11.66 -15.83
CA LYS A 200 31.06 11.29 -16.92
C LYS A 200 32.20 10.37 -16.48
N ASN A 201 32.58 10.44 -15.21
CA ASN A 201 33.68 9.68 -14.61
C ASN A 201 33.22 8.42 -13.88
N SER A 202 31.95 8.02 -13.99
CA SER A 202 31.40 6.87 -13.28
C SER A 202 31.95 5.52 -13.76
N GLY A 203 32.56 5.47 -14.96
CA GLY A 203 32.97 4.22 -15.58
C GLY A 203 31.81 3.42 -16.19
N VAL A 204 30.58 3.90 -16.08
CA VAL A 204 29.39 3.25 -16.66
C VAL A 204 29.23 3.69 -18.11
N SER A 205 28.89 2.75 -18.99
CA SER A 205 28.62 3.04 -20.41
C SER A 205 27.48 4.05 -20.56
N GLU A 206 27.54 4.89 -21.61
CA GLU A 206 26.51 5.92 -21.84
C GLU A 206 25.08 5.34 -21.89
N ASP A 207 24.91 4.15 -22.46
CA ASP A 207 23.61 3.48 -22.59
C ASP A 207 23.02 3.06 -21.24
N ASN A 208 23.86 2.88 -20.22
CA ASN A 208 23.45 2.40 -18.89
C ASN A 208 23.47 3.50 -17.82
N LYS A 209 23.93 4.70 -18.14
CA LYS A 209 23.97 5.81 -17.20
C LYS A 209 22.58 6.19 -16.70
N GLY A 210 22.43 6.28 -15.37
CA GLY A 210 21.19 6.64 -14.72
C GLY A 210 20.10 5.57 -14.77
N LYS A 211 20.45 4.33 -15.13
CA LYS A 211 19.54 3.18 -15.22
C LYS A 211 19.94 2.09 -14.21
N TYR A 212 18.98 1.19 -13.91
CA TYR A 212 19.21 -0.03 -13.14
C TYR A 212 19.97 -1.08 -13.97
#